data_3d7dc9f27536031958015faf59e18b86
#
_entry.id   3d7dc9f27536031958015faf59e18b86
#
_cell.length_a   1.000
_cell.length_b   1.000
_cell.length_c   1.000
_cell.angle_alpha   90.00
_cell.angle_beta   90.00
_cell.angle_gamma   90.00
#
_symmetry.space_group_name_H-M   'P 1'
#
loop_
_entity.id
_entity.type
_entity.pdbx_description
1 polymer ?
#
loop_
_entity_poly.entity_id
_entity_poly.type
_entity_poly.pdbx_seq_one_letter_code
_entity_poly.pdbx_strand_id
1 'polypeptide(L)'
;MVKAVCVLQGEVKGTLYFEQSDNSSPVKVTGQVTGLKQGLHGFHIHEFGDNTNGCTSAGPHFNPLKKDHGGPDAEVRHVGDLGNVEANASGVANVNITDKVIQLQGPHNIIGRTLVVHADPDDLGKGGVELSKTTGNAGARLACGVVGITCSRSCYWSSTIFVTVLD
;
A
#
# COMPACT_ATOMS: atom_id res chain seq x y z
N MET A 1 -6.87 2.47 18.28
CA MET A 1 -6.54 3.03 16.93
C MET A 1 -5.08 2.73 16.63
N VAL A 2 -4.83 2.05 15.53
CA VAL A 2 -3.48 1.79 15.00
C VAL A 2 -3.29 2.64 13.75
N LYS A 3 -2.08 3.18 13.59
CA LYS A 3 -1.68 3.97 12.41
C LYS A 3 -0.40 3.40 11.83
N ALA A 4 -0.35 3.38 10.51
CA ALA A 4 0.83 2.99 9.76
C ALA A 4 1.08 3.97 8.61
N VAL A 5 2.29 3.97 8.08
CA VAL A 5 2.73 4.80 6.97
C VAL A 5 3.54 3.97 5.99
N CYS A 6 3.41 4.29 4.73
CA CYS A 6 4.26 3.76 3.66
C CYS A 6 4.83 4.92 2.85
N VAL A 7 6.14 4.99 2.72
CA VAL A 7 6.83 5.92 1.84
C VAL A 7 7.25 5.15 0.59
N LEU A 8 6.61 5.47 -0.53
CA LEU A 8 6.91 4.86 -1.83
C LEU A 8 8.19 5.43 -2.44
N GLN A 9 9.05 4.53 -2.90
CA GLN A 9 10.30 4.86 -3.59
C GLN A 9 10.39 4.05 -4.88
N GLY A 10 10.83 4.72 -5.94
CA GLY A 10 10.94 4.14 -7.28
C GLY A 10 10.88 5.25 -8.34
N GLU A 11 10.33 4.92 -9.50
CA GLU A 11 10.08 5.88 -10.59
C GLU A 11 9.06 6.94 -10.20
N VAL A 12 8.08 6.56 -9.39
CA VAL A 12 7.10 7.47 -8.80
C VAL A 12 7.33 7.60 -7.30
N LYS A 13 6.75 8.63 -6.67
CA LYS A 13 6.91 8.90 -5.25
C LYS A 13 5.54 9.05 -4.58
N GLY A 14 5.46 8.75 -3.29
CA GLY A 14 4.23 8.93 -2.55
C GLY A 14 4.39 8.67 -1.07
N THR A 15 3.42 9.16 -0.30
CA THR A 15 3.29 8.82 1.11
C THR A 15 1.84 8.45 1.38
N LEU A 16 1.64 7.25 1.90
CA LEU A 16 0.33 6.69 2.22
C LEU A 16 0.22 6.45 3.72
N TYR A 17 -0.89 6.83 4.29
CA TYR A 17 -1.23 6.61 5.70
C TYR A 17 -2.35 5.61 5.80
N PHE A 18 -2.26 4.73 6.78
CA PHE A 18 -3.23 3.69 7.08
C PHE A 18 -3.74 3.90 8.51
N GLU A 19 -5.04 3.88 8.69
CA GLU A 19 -5.67 4.04 10.00
C GLU A 19 -6.74 2.96 10.22
N GLN A 20 -6.70 2.32 11.38
CA GLN A 20 -7.68 1.34 11.82
C GLN A 20 -8.08 1.63 13.26
N SER A 21 -9.36 1.85 13.51
CA SER A 21 -9.86 2.21 14.85
C SER A 21 -9.76 1.04 15.82
N ASP A 22 -10.16 -0.13 15.38
CA ASP A 22 -10.12 -1.42 16.10
C ASP A 22 -10.04 -2.58 15.09
N ASN A 23 -9.88 -3.82 15.56
CA ASN A 23 -9.66 -4.99 14.71
C ASN A 23 -10.86 -5.34 13.79
N SER A 24 -12.04 -4.86 14.08
CA SER A 24 -13.26 -5.09 13.29
C SER A 24 -13.57 -3.94 12.31
N SER A 25 -12.93 -2.80 12.50
CA SER A 25 -13.11 -1.63 11.65
C SER A 25 -12.34 -1.77 10.34
N PRO A 26 -12.87 -1.24 9.24
CA PRO A 26 -12.11 -1.15 7.98
C PRO A 26 -10.87 -0.29 8.15
N VAL A 27 -9.86 -0.56 7.33
CA VAL A 27 -8.66 0.29 7.23
C VAL A 27 -8.93 1.42 6.24
N LYS A 28 -8.70 2.64 6.68
CA LYS A 28 -8.69 3.82 5.82
C LYS A 28 -7.27 4.06 5.30
N VAL A 29 -7.13 4.18 3.98
CA VAL A 29 -5.87 4.48 3.30
C VAL A 29 -5.97 5.85 2.66
N THR A 30 -5.09 6.77 3.03
CA THR A 30 -5.08 8.14 2.51
C THR A 30 -3.68 8.58 2.14
N GLY A 31 -3.57 9.52 1.21
CA GLY A 31 -2.29 10.11 0.83
C GLY A 31 -2.25 10.46 -0.65
N GLN A 32 -1.04 10.53 -1.19
CA GLN A 32 -0.83 10.97 -2.56
C GLN A 32 0.31 10.21 -3.20
N VAL A 33 0.17 9.89 -4.50
CA VAL A 33 1.23 9.37 -5.36
C VAL A 33 1.44 10.36 -6.50
N THR A 34 2.69 10.67 -6.81
CA THR A 34 3.07 11.66 -7.83
C THR A 34 4.05 11.07 -8.84
N GLY A 35 4.05 11.60 -10.07
CA GLY A 35 4.91 11.16 -11.16
C GLY A 35 4.30 10.02 -11.99
N LEU A 36 3.02 9.70 -11.79
CA LEU A 36 2.30 8.69 -12.56
C LEU A 36 1.94 9.21 -13.97
N LYS A 37 1.78 8.30 -14.91
CA LYS A 37 1.08 8.60 -16.16
C LYS A 37 -0.42 8.82 -15.83
N GLN A 38 -1.09 9.69 -16.56
CA GLN A 38 -2.53 9.87 -16.41
C GLN A 38 -3.29 8.55 -16.63
N GLY A 39 -4.21 8.23 -15.73
CA GLY A 39 -5.07 7.05 -15.80
C GLY A 39 -5.00 6.17 -14.55
N LEU A 40 -5.46 4.94 -14.70
CA LEU A 40 -5.52 3.95 -13.61
C LEU A 40 -4.19 3.21 -13.46
N HIS A 41 -3.85 2.91 -12.22
CA HIS A 41 -2.65 2.16 -11.84
C HIS A 41 -2.98 1.13 -10.77
N GLY A 42 -2.60 -0.13 -10.99
CA GLY A 42 -2.76 -1.19 -10.00
C GLY A 42 -2.08 -0.83 -8.68
N PHE A 43 -2.74 -1.13 -7.57
CA PHE A 43 -2.34 -0.73 -6.22
C PHE A 43 -2.55 -1.90 -5.27
N HIS A 44 -1.45 -2.51 -4.80
CA HIS A 44 -1.53 -3.78 -4.09
C HIS A 44 -0.57 -3.88 -2.91
N ILE A 45 -0.98 -4.63 -1.88
CA ILE A 45 -0.07 -5.08 -0.82
C ILE A 45 0.55 -6.41 -1.27
N HIS A 46 1.87 -6.44 -1.32
CA HIS A 46 2.67 -7.63 -1.61
C HIS A 46 3.10 -8.36 -0.34
N GLU A 47 3.46 -9.64 -0.46
CA GLU A 47 3.62 -10.57 0.66
C GLU A 47 4.78 -10.19 1.59
N PHE A 48 5.93 -9.78 1.02
CA PHE A 48 7.14 -9.54 1.80
C PHE A 48 7.43 -8.04 1.95
N GLY A 49 8.00 -7.67 3.11
CA GLY A 49 8.56 -6.33 3.35
C GLY A 49 10.03 -6.23 2.90
N ASP A 50 10.41 -7.02 1.91
CA ASP A 50 11.76 -7.06 1.37
C ASP A 50 11.86 -6.22 0.09
N ASN A 51 12.68 -5.17 0.15
CA ASN A 51 12.97 -4.31 -0.98
C ASN A 51 14.48 -4.31 -1.34
N THR A 52 15.21 -5.37 -0.97
CA THR A 52 16.66 -5.48 -1.21
C THR A 52 17.01 -5.54 -2.69
N ASN A 53 16.10 -6.05 -3.54
CA ASN A 53 16.18 -6.02 -4.99
C ASN A 53 15.04 -5.18 -5.58
N GLY A 54 14.91 -3.93 -5.13
CA GLY A 54 13.82 -3.05 -5.49
C GLY A 54 12.46 -3.66 -5.16
N CYS A 55 11.46 -3.42 -6.00
CA CYS A 55 10.12 -3.94 -5.76
C CYS A 55 9.97 -5.44 -6.09
N THR A 56 10.96 -6.07 -6.73
CA THR A 56 10.88 -7.49 -7.12
C THR A 56 10.86 -8.41 -5.91
N SER A 57 11.69 -8.13 -4.89
CA SER A 57 11.78 -8.94 -3.67
C SER A 57 10.55 -8.84 -2.76
N ALA A 58 9.62 -7.91 -3.03
CA ALA A 58 8.33 -7.87 -2.33
C ALA A 58 7.45 -9.11 -2.58
N GLY A 59 7.78 -9.94 -3.57
CA GLY A 59 7.07 -11.19 -3.88
C GLY A 59 5.74 -10.98 -4.59
N PRO A 60 4.81 -11.96 -4.50
CA PRO A 60 3.47 -11.88 -5.05
C PRO A 60 2.55 -10.99 -4.21
N HIS A 61 1.29 -10.82 -4.63
CA HIS A 61 0.26 -10.19 -3.80
C HIS A 61 0.08 -10.94 -2.47
N PHE A 62 -0.19 -10.22 -1.40
CA PHE A 62 -0.49 -10.81 -0.10
C PHE A 62 -1.79 -11.62 -0.15
N ASN A 63 -1.66 -12.95 -0.19
CA ASN A 63 -2.75 -13.90 -0.43
C ASN A 63 -2.74 -15.07 0.55
N PRO A 64 -2.96 -14.85 1.86
CA PRO A 64 -2.94 -15.93 2.86
C PRO A 64 -4.08 -16.93 2.68
N LEU A 65 -5.14 -16.54 1.96
CA LEU A 65 -6.33 -17.35 1.73
C LEU A 65 -6.26 -18.19 0.44
N LYS A 66 -5.18 -18.04 -0.35
CA LYS A 66 -4.94 -18.78 -1.62
C LYS A 66 -6.12 -18.68 -2.60
N LYS A 67 -6.70 -17.48 -2.71
CA LYS A 67 -7.76 -17.14 -3.68
C LYS A 67 -7.17 -16.64 -4.98
N ASP A 68 -7.97 -16.62 -6.03
CA ASP A 68 -7.65 -15.89 -7.27
C ASP A 68 -7.69 -14.37 -7.01
N HIS A 69 -6.97 -13.61 -7.85
CA HIS A 69 -6.99 -12.15 -7.85
C HIS A 69 -8.37 -11.61 -8.20
N GLY A 70 -8.75 -10.48 -7.59
CA GLY A 70 -10.00 -9.81 -7.87
C GLY A 70 -10.00 -8.35 -7.44
N GLY A 71 -11.04 -7.62 -7.82
CA GLY A 71 -11.22 -6.23 -7.40
C GLY A 71 -11.54 -6.11 -5.90
N PRO A 72 -11.42 -4.90 -5.30
CA PRO A 72 -11.63 -4.68 -3.87
C PRO A 72 -13.03 -5.04 -3.36
N ASP A 73 -14.04 -4.98 -4.22
CA ASP A 73 -15.42 -5.34 -3.89
C ASP A 73 -15.77 -6.80 -4.23
N ALA A 74 -14.84 -7.56 -4.79
CA ALA A 74 -15.07 -8.96 -5.15
C ALA A 74 -15.01 -9.86 -3.89
N GLU A 75 -15.86 -10.89 -3.85
CA GLU A 75 -15.81 -11.93 -2.81
C GLU A 75 -14.55 -12.79 -2.93
N VAL A 76 -14.12 -13.05 -4.17
CA VAL A 76 -12.88 -13.75 -4.49
C VAL A 76 -11.84 -12.71 -4.86
N ARG A 77 -10.88 -12.50 -3.97
CA ARG A 77 -9.73 -11.60 -4.14
C ARG A 77 -8.61 -11.98 -3.18
N HIS A 78 -7.40 -11.52 -3.44
CA HIS A 78 -6.34 -11.55 -2.44
C HIS A 78 -6.62 -10.53 -1.33
N VAL A 79 -6.05 -10.72 -0.15
CA VAL A 79 -6.11 -9.72 0.91
C VAL A 79 -5.48 -8.41 0.44
N GLY A 80 -4.39 -8.50 -0.32
CA GLY A 80 -3.64 -7.34 -0.80
C GLY A 80 -4.23 -6.60 -2.00
N ASP A 81 -5.35 -7.03 -2.58
CA ASP A 81 -5.92 -6.45 -3.81
C ASP A 81 -6.71 -5.16 -3.51
N LEU A 82 -6.06 -4.01 -3.58
CA LEU A 82 -6.69 -2.71 -3.33
C LEU A 82 -7.23 -2.04 -4.62
N GLY A 83 -7.14 -2.74 -5.77
CA GLY A 83 -7.65 -2.27 -7.06
C GLY A 83 -6.75 -1.23 -7.70
N ASN A 84 -7.32 -0.11 -8.11
CA ASN A 84 -6.62 0.94 -8.83
C ASN A 84 -6.61 2.27 -8.08
N VAL A 85 -5.55 3.04 -8.25
CA VAL A 85 -5.52 4.48 -7.99
C VAL A 85 -5.56 5.23 -9.32
N GLU A 86 -6.21 6.39 -9.37
CA GLU A 86 -6.35 7.18 -10.59
C GLU A 86 -5.51 8.43 -10.53
N ALA A 87 -4.59 8.56 -11.48
CA ALA A 87 -3.76 9.75 -11.66
C ALA A 87 -4.43 10.74 -12.62
N ASN A 88 -4.46 12.00 -12.21
CA ASN A 88 -4.96 13.10 -13.03
C ASN A 88 -3.94 13.49 -14.14
N ALA A 89 -4.29 14.50 -14.96
CA ALA A 89 -3.44 14.98 -16.05
C ALA A 89 -2.08 15.54 -15.59
N SER A 90 -1.94 15.88 -14.29
CA SER A 90 -0.67 16.32 -13.70
C SER A 90 0.15 15.17 -13.12
N GLY A 91 -0.29 13.92 -13.30
CA GLY A 91 0.40 12.73 -12.80
C GLY A 91 0.25 12.52 -11.29
N VAL A 92 -0.80 13.06 -10.69
CA VAL A 92 -1.06 12.98 -9.26
C VAL A 92 -2.29 12.13 -9.00
N ALA A 93 -2.13 11.08 -8.21
CA ALA A 93 -3.22 10.28 -7.66
C ALA A 93 -3.45 10.64 -6.18
N ASN A 94 -4.64 11.16 -5.87
CA ASN A 94 -5.09 11.35 -4.49
C ASN A 94 -5.77 10.08 -4.00
N VAL A 95 -5.17 9.42 -3.02
CA VAL A 95 -5.64 8.14 -2.49
C VAL A 95 -6.58 8.39 -1.32
N ASN A 96 -7.78 7.79 -1.40
CA ASN A 96 -8.76 7.77 -0.32
C ASN A 96 -9.58 6.48 -0.44
N ILE A 97 -9.04 5.39 0.09
CA ILE A 97 -9.60 4.04 0.02
C ILE A 97 -10.06 3.64 1.42
N THR A 98 -11.16 2.91 1.49
CA THR A 98 -11.60 2.22 2.72
C THR A 98 -11.73 0.74 2.38
N ASP A 99 -10.87 -0.10 2.97
CA ASP A 99 -10.86 -1.54 2.71
C ASP A 99 -11.21 -2.32 3.97
N LYS A 100 -12.05 -3.35 3.81
CA LYS A 100 -12.57 -4.17 4.91
C LYS A 100 -11.77 -5.46 5.12
N VAL A 101 -10.80 -5.76 4.23
CA VAL A 101 -10.11 -7.04 4.18
C VAL A 101 -8.70 -6.93 4.75
N ILE A 102 -7.94 -5.88 4.36
CA ILE A 102 -6.65 -5.61 5.00
C ILE A 102 -6.84 -5.22 6.47
N GLN A 103 -5.84 -5.50 7.27
CA GLN A 103 -5.82 -5.16 8.70
C GLN A 103 -4.46 -4.57 9.09
N LEU A 104 -4.44 -3.75 10.13
CA LEU A 104 -3.20 -3.32 10.80
C LEU A 104 -2.87 -4.19 12.02
N GLN A 105 -3.80 -5.07 12.42
CA GLN A 105 -3.65 -6.07 13.48
C GLN A 105 -4.45 -7.33 13.08
N GLY A 106 -4.02 -8.50 13.53
CA GLY A 106 -4.71 -9.76 13.25
C GLY A 106 -4.15 -10.51 12.03
N PRO A 107 -4.91 -11.49 11.51
CA PRO A 107 -4.41 -12.44 10.50
C PRO A 107 -4.14 -11.80 9.12
N HIS A 108 -4.80 -10.70 8.80
CA HIS A 108 -4.60 -9.95 7.56
C HIS A 108 -3.75 -8.71 7.75
N ASN A 109 -2.88 -8.71 8.77
CA ASN A 109 -1.99 -7.59 9.08
C ASN A 109 -1.02 -7.31 7.93
N ILE A 110 -1.01 -6.05 7.48
CA ILE A 110 -0.16 -5.58 6.38
C ILE A 110 1.11 -4.85 6.85
N ILE A 111 1.26 -4.61 8.16
CA ILE A 111 2.48 -3.99 8.71
C ILE A 111 3.65 -4.95 8.50
N GLY A 112 4.75 -4.42 7.97
CA GLY A 112 5.93 -5.19 7.57
C GLY A 112 5.83 -5.79 6.17
N ARG A 113 4.74 -5.56 5.43
CA ARG A 113 4.59 -5.95 4.02
C ARG A 113 4.82 -4.75 3.11
N THR A 114 4.91 -4.99 1.81
CA THR A 114 5.21 -3.93 0.84
C THR A 114 3.94 -3.50 0.10
N LEU A 115 3.71 -2.19 0.06
CA LEU A 115 2.77 -1.58 -0.87
C LEU A 115 3.47 -1.33 -2.20
N VAL A 116 2.83 -1.70 -3.32
CA VAL A 116 3.34 -1.52 -4.68
C VAL A 116 2.34 -0.73 -5.53
N VAL A 117 2.84 0.20 -6.33
CA VAL A 117 2.12 0.89 -7.40
C VAL A 117 2.62 0.38 -8.74
N HIS A 118 1.69 0.04 -9.63
CA HIS A 118 1.97 -0.55 -10.92
C HIS A 118 1.86 0.43 -12.09
N ALA A 119 2.43 0.03 -13.24
CA ALA A 119 2.47 0.86 -14.45
C ALA A 119 1.13 0.94 -15.17
N ASP A 120 0.38 -0.16 -15.14
CA ASP A 120 -0.85 -0.33 -15.90
C ASP A 120 -2.07 -0.52 -14.99
N PRO A 121 -3.29 -0.35 -15.52
CA PRO A 121 -4.51 -0.63 -14.80
C PRO A 121 -4.58 -2.10 -14.36
N ASP A 122 -5.00 -2.32 -13.12
CA ASP A 122 -5.49 -3.62 -12.66
C ASP A 122 -6.82 -3.93 -13.34
N ASP A 123 -6.94 -5.06 -14.03
CA ASP A 123 -8.15 -5.51 -14.72
C ASP A 123 -9.19 -6.14 -13.77
N LEU A 124 -8.91 -6.16 -12.46
CA LEU A 124 -9.78 -6.64 -11.38
C LEU A 124 -10.16 -8.13 -11.53
N GLY A 125 -9.29 -8.92 -12.16
CA GLY A 125 -9.55 -10.33 -12.45
C GLY A 125 -10.48 -10.59 -13.64
N LYS A 126 -10.81 -9.55 -14.43
CA LYS A 126 -11.81 -9.60 -15.50
C LYS A 126 -11.21 -9.54 -16.91
N GLY A 127 -9.90 -9.45 -17.06
CA GLY A 127 -9.23 -9.28 -18.34
C GLY A 127 -9.21 -10.52 -19.23
N GLY A 128 -9.55 -11.69 -18.68
CA GLY A 128 -9.65 -12.95 -19.46
C GLY A 128 -8.31 -13.58 -19.85
N VAL A 129 -7.20 -13.12 -19.30
CA VAL A 129 -5.86 -13.68 -19.47
C VAL A 129 -5.37 -14.35 -18.17
N GLU A 130 -4.34 -15.19 -18.25
CA GLU A 130 -3.79 -15.88 -17.09
C GLU A 130 -3.37 -14.90 -15.97
N LEU A 131 -2.72 -13.80 -16.35
CA LEU A 131 -2.28 -12.77 -15.40
C LEU A 131 -3.43 -12.04 -14.70
N SER A 132 -4.64 -12.03 -15.27
CA SER A 132 -5.82 -11.46 -14.62
C SER A 132 -6.12 -12.11 -13.28
N LYS A 133 -5.87 -13.42 -13.17
CA LYS A 133 -6.15 -14.21 -11.95
C LYS A 133 -5.05 -14.16 -10.90
N THR A 134 -3.90 -13.61 -11.24
CA THR A 134 -2.71 -13.61 -10.36
C THR A 134 -2.26 -12.20 -9.98
N THR A 135 -2.20 -11.29 -10.95
CA THR A 135 -1.63 -9.94 -10.78
C THR A 135 -2.56 -8.82 -11.24
N GLY A 136 -3.77 -9.15 -11.75
CA GLY A 136 -4.65 -8.16 -12.39
C GLY A 136 -4.06 -7.59 -13.69
N ASN A 137 -3.04 -8.25 -14.26
CA ASN A 137 -2.32 -7.81 -15.47
C ASN A 137 -1.80 -6.36 -15.39
N ALA A 138 -1.48 -5.89 -14.18
CA ALA A 138 -1.19 -4.48 -13.88
C ALA A 138 0.23 -4.02 -14.29
N GLY A 139 1.01 -4.88 -14.95
CA GLY A 139 2.31 -4.53 -15.52
C GLY A 139 3.44 -4.33 -14.50
N ALA A 140 4.41 -3.50 -14.86
CA ALA A 140 5.62 -3.28 -14.08
C ALA A 140 5.35 -2.61 -12.72
N ARG A 141 6.28 -2.80 -11.77
CA ARG A 141 6.24 -2.18 -10.43
C ARG A 141 7.00 -0.85 -10.47
N LEU A 142 6.27 0.27 -10.44
CA LEU A 142 6.87 1.61 -10.56
C LEU A 142 7.49 2.11 -9.25
N ALA A 143 6.85 1.80 -8.14
CA ALA A 143 7.35 2.17 -6.82
C ALA A 143 6.81 1.23 -5.76
N CYS A 144 7.55 1.13 -4.67
CA CYS A 144 7.16 0.33 -3.52
C CYS A 144 7.69 0.91 -2.22
N GLY A 145 7.11 0.46 -1.10
CA GLY A 145 7.56 0.83 0.23
C GLY A 145 6.98 -0.10 1.27
N VAL A 146 7.73 -0.32 2.34
CA VAL A 146 7.25 -1.15 3.46
C VAL A 146 6.25 -0.35 4.29
N VAL A 147 5.15 -0.99 4.66
CA VAL A 147 4.17 -0.43 5.59
C VAL A 147 4.73 -0.52 7.01
N GLY A 148 5.10 0.61 7.57
CA GLY A 148 5.67 0.72 8.91
C GLY A 148 4.68 1.32 9.90
N ILE A 149 4.86 1.01 11.19
CA ILE A 149 4.09 1.65 12.27
C ILE A 149 4.46 3.12 12.32
N THR A 150 3.46 4.01 12.48
CA THR A 150 3.70 5.43 12.74
C THR A 150 3.11 5.87 14.07
N CYS A 151 3.61 6.97 14.60
CA CYS A 151 3.12 7.51 15.87
C CYS A 151 1.67 8.00 15.75
N SER A 152 0.82 7.59 16.68
CA SER A 152 -0.57 8.04 16.76
C SER A 152 -0.75 9.45 17.34
N ARG A 153 0.33 10.02 17.91
CA ARG A 153 0.39 11.39 18.42
C ARG A 153 1.50 12.14 17.70
N SER A 154 1.36 13.45 17.51
CA SER A 154 2.46 14.28 17.02
C SER A 154 3.62 14.14 18.02
N CYS A 155 4.61 13.34 17.65
CA CYS A 155 5.83 13.23 18.41
C CYS A 155 6.63 14.51 18.19
N TYR A 156 6.23 15.59 18.89
CA TYR A 156 7.12 16.73 19.08
C TYR A 156 8.22 16.26 20.03
N TRP A 157 9.33 15.86 19.47
CA TRP A 157 10.57 15.86 20.22
C TRP A 157 10.87 17.32 20.59
N SER A 158 10.50 17.72 21.80
CA SER A 158 11.05 18.93 22.40
C SER A 158 12.54 18.65 22.59
N SER A 159 13.35 19.17 21.67
CA SER A 159 14.80 19.16 21.81
C SER A 159 15.20 20.17 22.88
N THR A 160 14.86 19.91 24.14
CA THR A 160 15.46 20.62 25.26
C THR A 160 16.79 19.91 25.54
N ILE A 161 17.82 20.36 24.85
CA ILE A 161 19.20 20.00 25.20
C ILE A 161 19.50 20.70 26.52
N PHE A 162 19.48 19.97 27.63
CA PHE A 162 20.10 20.44 28.87
C PHE A 162 21.60 20.34 28.69
N VAL A 163 22.22 21.47 28.33
CA VAL A 163 23.69 21.63 28.51
C VAL A 163 23.91 21.88 29.98
N THR A 164 24.32 20.84 30.71
CA THR A 164 24.90 21.01 32.06
C THR A 164 26.32 21.47 31.85
N VAL A 165 26.58 22.74 32.06
CA VAL A 165 27.90 23.27 32.24
C VAL A 165 28.29 22.89 33.65
N LEU A 166 29.32 22.02 33.79
CA LEU A 166 30.01 21.78 35.08
C LEU A 166 31.09 22.84 35.23
N ASP A 167 30.97 23.67 36.24
CA ASP A 167 32.02 24.53 36.75
C ASP A 167 33.05 23.70 37.52
#